data_f0497088cc6352cee7b37dfa127c5278
#
_entry.id   f0497088cc6352cee7b37dfa127c5278
#
_cell.length_a   1.000
_cell.length_b   1.000
_cell.length_c   1.000
_cell.angle_alpha   90.00
_cell.angle_beta   90.00
_cell.angle_gamma   90.00
#
_symmetry.space_group_name_H-M   'P 1'
#
loop_
_entity.id
_entity.type
_entity.pdbx_description
1 polymer ?
#
loop_
_entity_poly.entity_id
_entity_poly.type
_entity_poly.pdbx_seq_one_letter_code
_entity_poly.pdbx_strand_id
1 'polypeptide(L)'
;MKLLRFKALSLLLICTFSTAQTILEKYDLPDILEETSGLVMHNDTLWTLNDSGNEAALYAISTKGKLLDKRTTTNTNVDWEDLAVANGKLIVADMGNNFGTRKNLNLLEMEISKGKALMLDSIPFHYPEQDYFDFQQSTPFDAEGLVFIANKMVVFTKNRRTLTTEIYVISPTSEAALKIGSLPVGSLITGADYHQEYKTLALTGYHRDKNQYVYVIYNFNLSSVDSAKINQYDLGFKGAQVEAISIIDSKTFWITSEQTRKFPAFLAKVSIQ
;
A
#
# COMPACT_ATOMS: atom_id res chain seq x y z
N MET A 1 -44.36 -28.16 41.16
CA MET A 1 -43.86 -26.79 41.03
C MET A 1 -42.72 -26.82 39.99
N LYS A 2 -42.97 -26.38 38.76
CA LYS A 2 -41.96 -26.32 37.69
C LYS A 2 -41.36 -24.93 37.64
N LEU A 3 -40.07 -24.78 37.94
CA LEU A 3 -39.35 -23.52 37.77
C LEU A 3 -39.13 -23.26 36.30
N LEU A 4 -39.71 -22.17 35.76
CA LEU A 4 -39.38 -21.60 34.45
C LEU A 4 -38.06 -20.83 34.58
N ARG A 5 -37.02 -21.32 33.91
CA ARG A 5 -35.77 -20.57 33.75
C ARG A 5 -35.92 -19.63 32.55
N PHE A 6 -36.01 -18.36 32.80
CA PHE A 6 -35.85 -17.30 31.78
C PHE A 6 -34.38 -17.20 31.38
N LYS A 7 -34.06 -17.53 30.14
CA LYS A 7 -32.76 -17.17 29.53
C LYS A 7 -32.88 -15.74 29.05
N ALA A 8 -32.16 -14.81 29.71
CA ALA A 8 -31.97 -13.46 29.20
C ALA A 8 -31.05 -13.53 27.95
N LEU A 9 -31.62 -13.21 26.79
CA LEU A 9 -30.88 -13.05 25.55
C LEU A 9 -30.28 -11.64 25.56
N SER A 10 -28.99 -11.54 25.87
CA SER A 10 -28.26 -10.26 25.82
C SER A 10 -28.06 -9.90 24.35
N LEU A 11 -28.84 -8.94 23.85
CA LEU A 11 -28.68 -8.39 22.51
C LEU A 11 -27.46 -7.45 22.53
N LEU A 12 -26.32 -7.92 22.01
CA LEU A 12 -25.13 -7.09 21.83
C LEU A 12 -25.41 -6.15 20.67
N LEU A 13 -25.71 -4.88 21.00
CA LEU A 13 -25.86 -3.80 20.02
C LEU A 13 -24.45 -3.44 19.50
N ILE A 14 -24.04 -4.01 18.37
CA ILE A 14 -22.83 -3.61 17.65
C ILE A 14 -23.18 -2.28 16.96
N CYS A 15 -22.88 -1.16 17.61
CA CYS A 15 -22.86 0.13 16.94
C CYS A 15 -21.66 0.17 15.98
N THR A 16 -21.90 -0.11 14.71
CA THR A 16 -20.96 0.24 13.65
C THR A 16 -21.02 1.75 13.48
N PHE A 17 -20.07 2.46 14.07
CA PHE A 17 -19.85 3.86 13.74
C PHE A 17 -19.28 3.87 12.31
N SER A 18 -20.12 4.23 11.33
CA SER A 18 -19.65 4.66 10.01
C SER A 18 -18.93 5.98 10.21
N THR A 19 -17.61 5.94 10.34
CA THR A 19 -16.79 7.14 10.42
C THR A 19 -16.76 7.77 9.03
N ALA A 20 -17.29 8.99 8.92
CA ALA A 20 -17.32 9.74 7.67
C ALA A 20 -15.89 10.19 7.33
N GLN A 21 -15.45 9.93 6.10
CA GLN A 21 -14.28 10.57 5.52
C GLN A 21 -14.71 11.82 4.72
N THR A 22 -13.80 12.76 4.53
CA THR A 22 -14.04 13.96 3.72
C THR A 22 -12.97 14.07 2.64
N ILE A 23 -13.40 14.18 1.38
CA ILE A 23 -12.50 14.54 0.28
C ILE A 23 -12.27 16.04 0.37
N LEU A 24 -11.06 16.46 0.70
CA LEU A 24 -10.66 17.86 0.82
C LEU A 24 -10.32 18.47 -0.54
N GLU A 25 -9.60 17.72 -1.35
CA GLU A 25 -9.10 18.12 -2.66
C GLU A 25 -9.07 16.92 -3.60
N LYS A 26 -9.31 17.15 -4.90
CA LYS A 26 -9.15 16.13 -5.94
C LYS A 26 -8.69 16.77 -7.24
N TYR A 27 -7.67 16.19 -7.88
CA TYR A 27 -7.07 16.66 -9.11
C TYR A 27 -6.87 15.47 -10.05
N ASP A 28 -7.23 15.64 -11.32
CA ASP A 28 -6.92 14.64 -12.33
C ASP A 28 -5.41 14.65 -12.62
N LEU A 29 -4.83 13.48 -12.76
CA LEU A 29 -3.43 13.31 -13.13
C LEU A 29 -3.28 13.31 -14.66
N PRO A 30 -2.11 13.70 -15.19
CA PRO A 30 -1.84 13.60 -16.62
C PRO A 30 -1.79 12.13 -17.09
N ASP A 31 -2.15 11.89 -18.36
CA ASP A 31 -2.26 10.55 -18.97
C ASP A 31 -1.01 9.67 -18.78
N ILE A 32 0.18 10.28 -18.69
CA ILE A 32 1.42 9.54 -18.41
C ILE A 32 1.42 8.83 -17.05
N LEU A 33 0.46 9.13 -16.17
CA LEU A 33 0.27 8.55 -14.84
C LEU A 33 -1.05 7.74 -14.77
N GLU A 34 -1.51 7.19 -15.89
CA GLU A 34 -2.78 6.44 -15.94
C GLU A 34 -2.78 5.18 -15.07
N GLU A 35 -1.61 4.59 -14.83
CA GLU A 35 -1.41 3.41 -13.97
C GLU A 35 -0.57 3.77 -12.73
N THR A 36 -0.85 4.94 -12.12
CA THR A 36 -0.12 5.41 -10.93
C THR A 36 -0.24 4.43 -9.77
N SER A 37 0.89 3.94 -9.29
CA SER A 37 1.06 3.09 -8.11
C SER A 37 2.14 3.66 -7.21
N GLY A 38 2.13 3.37 -5.91
CA GLY A 38 3.07 3.95 -4.95
C GLY A 38 3.01 5.49 -4.87
N LEU A 39 3.04 6.04 -3.67
CA LEU A 39 3.05 7.49 -3.45
C LEU A 39 3.78 7.83 -2.16
N VAL A 40 4.79 8.69 -2.24
CA VAL A 40 5.53 9.12 -1.06
C VAL A 40 5.89 10.60 -1.11
N MET A 41 5.84 11.29 0.03
CA MET A 41 6.39 12.63 0.18
C MET A 41 7.89 12.54 0.47
N HIS A 42 8.70 13.13 -0.40
CA HIS A 42 10.15 13.23 -0.21
C HIS A 42 10.66 14.60 -0.64
N ASN A 43 11.37 15.32 0.25
CA ASN A 43 11.88 16.67 0.01
C ASN A 43 10.81 17.62 -0.56
N ASP A 44 9.67 17.74 0.14
CA ASP A 44 8.51 18.59 -0.20
C ASP A 44 7.89 18.30 -1.58
N THR A 45 8.16 17.13 -2.14
CA THR A 45 7.63 16.71 -3.44
C THR A 45 6.96 15.35 -3.30
N LEU A 46 5.79 15.20 -3.90
CA LEU A 46 5.16 13.89 -4.04
C LEU A 46 5.82 13.13 -5.19
N TRP A 47 6.28 11.92 -4.90
CA TRP A 47 6.83 10.99 -5.88
C TRP A 47 5.89 9.81 -6.05
N THR A 48 5.71 9.40 -7.30
CA THR A 48 4.92 8.22 -7.69
C THR A 48 5.64 7.47 -8.82
N LEU A 49 5.15 6.30 -9.13
CA LEU A 49 5.57 5.46 -10.26
C LEU A 49 4.32 4.94 -10.98
N ASN A 50 4.48 4.27 -12.09
CA ASN A 50 3.43 3.46 -12.70
C ASN A 50 3.71 1.98 -12.47
N ASP A 51 2.64 1.20 -12.41
CA ASP A 51 2.65 -0.26 -12.33
C ASP A 51 3.33 -0.92 -13.54
N SER A 52 3.33 -2.23 -13.59
CA SER A 52 3.94 -3.10 -14.60
C SER A 52 3.53 -2.74 -16.04
N GLY A 53 4.42 -3.06 -16.99
CA GLY A 53 4.20 -2.76 -18.41
C GLY A 53 4.54 -1.33 -18.83
N ASN A 54 4.82 -0.45 -17.88
CA ASN A 54 5.21 0.93 -18.10
C ASN A 54 6.73 1.14 -18.11
N GLU A 55 7.14 2.32 -18.53
CA GLU A 55 8.55 2.72 -18.46
C GLU A 55 9.02 2.76 -17.00
N ALA A 56 10.22 2.25 -16.75
CA ALA A 56 10.84 2.33 -15.43
C ALA A 56 11.24 3.77 -15.11
N ALA A 57 10.34 4.51 -14.51
CA ALA A 57 10.49 5.92 -14.20
C ALA A 57 9.82 6.31 -12.88
N LEU A 58 10.41 7.29 -12.19
CA LEU A 58 9.82 7.97 -11.06
C LEU A 58 9.30 9.33 -11.49
N TYR A 59 8.12 9.69 -11.03
CA TYR A 59 7.45 10.93 -11.39
C TYR A 59 7.27 11.82 -10.18
N ALA A 60 7.78 13.06 -10.27
CA ALA A 60 7.52 14.09 -9.28
C ALA A 60 6.23 14.82 -9.65
N ILE A 61 5.29 14.91 -8.72
CA ILE A 61 4.04 15.63 -8.89
C ILE A 61 3.86 16.69 -7.81
N SER A 62 3.18 17.77 -8.16
CA SER A 62 2.76 18.76 -7.16
C SER A 62 1.56 18.26 -6.37
N THR A 63 1.27 18.88 -5.23
CA THR A 63 0.04 18.67 -4.46
C THR A 63 -1.25 19.04 -5.20
N LYS A 64 -1.13 19.52 -6.44
CA LYS A 64 -2.25 19.79 -7.37
C LYS A 64 -2.26 18.84 -8.56
N GLY A 65 -1.59 17.69 -8.46
CA GLY A 65 -1.57 16.66 -9.51
C GLY A 65 -0.79 17.03 -10.78
N LYS A 66 -0.05 18.15 -10.80
CA LYS A 66 0.75 18.53 -11.98
C LYS A 66 2.08 17.78 -11.99
N LEU A 67 2.43 17.20 -13.12
CA LEU A 67 3.76 16.65 -13.35
C LEU A 67 4.80 17.76 -13.26
N LEU A 68 5.76 17.61 -12.35
CA LEU A 68 6.89 18.52 -12.15
C LEU A 68 8.16 18.01 -12.82
N ASP A 69 8.36 16.68 -12.75
CA ASP A 69 9.57 16.06 -13.27
C ASP A 69 9.34 14.58 -13.54
N LYS A 70 10.19 14.00 -14.40
CA LYS A 70 10.26 12.57 -14.70
C LYS A 70 11.72 12.12 -14.62
N ARG A 71 11.98 11.06 -13.88
CA ARG A 71 13.29 10.46 -13.69
C ARG A 71 13.28 9.02 -14.18
N THR A 72 13.85 8.79 -15.36
CA THR A 72 14.01 7.46 -15.89
C THR A 72 15.19 6.75 -15.25
N THR A 73 15.13 5.44 -15.17
CA THR A 73 16.23 4.58 -14.75
C THR A 73 16.57 3.58 -15.85
N THR A 74 17.74 2.94 -15.74
CA THR A 74 18.15 1.85 -16.64
C THR A 74 17.59 0.48 -16.23
N ASN A 75 16.90 0.42 -15.10
CA ASN A 75 16.23 -0.79 -14.64
C ASN A 75 15.03 -1.11 -15.53
N THR A 76 14.51 -2.31 -15.40
CA THR A 76 13.22 -2.70 -15.99
C THR A 76 12.15 -2.60 -14.90
N ASN A 77 11.01 -2.01 -15.24
CA ASN A 77 9.79 -2.17 -14.44
C ASN A 77 9.22 -3.56 -14.79
N VAL A 78 9.44 -4.53 -13.91
CA VAL A 78 8.88 -5.87 -14.08
C VAL A 78 7.47 -5.90 -13.50
N ASP A 79 7.32 -5.41 -12.26
CA ASP A 79 6.03 -5.33 -11.55
C ASP A 79 6.21 -4.41 -10.33
N TRP A 80 6.34 -3.08 -10.62
CA TRP A 80 6.55 -2.07 -9.59
C TRP A 80 5.23 -1.72 -8.93
N GLU A 81 5.17 -1.83 -7.60
CA GLU A 81 3.94 -1.70 -6.84
C GLU A 81 3.92 -0.48 -5.92
N ASP A 82 5.01 -0.20 -5.21
CA ASP A 82 5.00 0.85 -4.19
C ASP A 82 6.34 1.57 -4.07
N LEU A 83 6.31 2.70 -3.35
CA LEU A 83 7.45 3.55 -3.00
C LEU A 83 7.53 3.79 -1.50
N ALA A 84 8.73 3.76 -0.95
CA ALA A 84 9.00 4.24 0.41
C ALA A 84 10.22 5.16 0.46
N VAL A 85 10.36 5.92 1.54
CA VAL A 85 11.59 6.65 1.87
C VAL A 85 12.32 5.91 2.99
N ALA A 86 13.57 5.55 2.74
CA ALA A 86 14.44 4.96 3.73
C ALA A 86 15.80 5.68 3.73
N ASN A 87 16.23 6.16 4.89
CA ASN A 87 17.53 6.83 5.05
C ASN A 87 17.78 7.97 4.04
N GLY A 88 16.72 8.72 3.66
CA GLY A 88 16.79 9.83 2.71
C GLY A 88 16.83 9.43 1.24
N LYS A 89 16.62 8.16 0.91
CA LYS A 89 16.55 7.63 -0.45
C LYS A 89 15.19 7.07 -0.76
N LEU A 90 14.82 7.02 -2.04
CA LEU A 90 13.61 6.35 -2.50
C LEU A 90 13.87 4.85 -2.66
N ILE A 91 12.94 4.05 -2.21
CA ILE A 91 12.94 2.60 -2.39
C ILE A 91 11.78 2.24 -3.28
N VAL A 92 12.07 1.66 -4.43
CA VAL A 92 11.06 1.13 -5.37
C VAL A 92 10.84 -0.34 -5.07
N ALA A 93 9.60 -0.74 -4.94
CA ALA A 93 9.22 -2.12 -4.69
C ALA A 93 8.86 -2.83 -6.01
N ASP A 94 9.81 -3.54 -6.60
CA ASP A 94 9.61 -4.43 -7.75
C ASP A 94 9.18 -5.82 -7.24
N MET A 95 7.95 -5.91 -6.76
CA MET A 95 7.51 -7.04 -5.94
C MET A 95 6.14 -7.63 -6.28
N GLY A 96 5.42 -7.07 -7.26
CA GLY A 96 4.14 -7.62 -7.70
C GLY A 96 4.31 -9.07 -8.16
N ASN A 97 3.33 -9.89 -7.83
CA ASN A 97 3.39 -11.33 -8.11
C ASN A 97 1.97 -11.92 -8.24
N ASN A 98 1.14 -11.23 -9.00
CA ASN A 98 -0.29 -11.48 -9.20
C ASN A 98 -0.65 -12.95 -9.43
N PHE A 99 0.21 -13.68 -10.12
CA PHE A 99 0.01 -15.09 -10.49
C PHE A 99 0.88 -16.06 -9.71
N GLY A 100 1.67 -15.60 -8.74
CA GLY A 100 2.53 -16.44 -7.94
C GLY A 100 3.70 -17.07 -8.70
N THR A 101 4.10 -16.50 -9.82
CA THR A 101 5.12 -17.09 -10.72
C THR A 101 6.52 -16.50 -10.54
N ARG A 102 6.63 -15.34 -9.87
CA ARG A 102 7.89 -14.60 -9.77
C ARG A 102 8.84 -15.18 -8.72
N LYS A 103 10.13 -15.20 -9.09
CA LYS A 103 11.27 -15.61 -8.23
C LYS A 103 12.30 -14.50 -8.05
N ASN A 104 12.06 -13.34 -8.68
CA ASN A 104 12.98 -12.22 -8.78
C ASN A 104 12.42 -10.96 -8.12
N LEU A 105 11.80 -11.10 -6.95
CA LEU A 105 11.28 -9.96 -6.20
C LEU A 105 12.43 -9.13 -5.64
N ASN A 106 12.28 -7.80 -5.68
CA ASN A 106 13.35 -6.88 -5.35
C ASN A 106 12.86 -5.58 -4.71
N LEU A 107 13.67 -5.02 -3.82
CA LEU A 107 13.56 -3.62 -3.41
C LEU A 107 14.76 -2.87 -4.00
N LEU A 108 14.52 -1.81 -4.76
CA LEU A 108 15.55 -1.05 -5.47
C LEU A 108 15.79 0.27 -4.74
N GLU A 109 17.00 0.46 -4.21
CA GLU A 109 17.41 1.73 -3.60
C GLU A 109 17.79 2.72 -4.68
N MET A 110 17.08 3.85 -4.75
CA MET A 110 17.22 4.88 -5.78
C MET A 110 17.70 6.20 -5.21
N GLU A 111 18.66 6.82 -5.88
CA GLU A 111 19.06 8.20 -5.67
C GLU A 111 18.51 9.08 -6.80
N ILE A 112 17.84 10.19 -6.43
CA ILE A 112 17.37 11.16 -7.40
C ILE A 112 18.52 12.10 -7.77
N SER A 113 18.96 12.04 -9.01
CA SER A 113 19.98 12.90 -9.59
C SER A 113 19.40 13.73 -10.73
N LYS A 114 20.18 14.69 -11.30
CA LYS A 114 19.71 15.53 -12.40
C LYS A 114 19.32 14.66 -13.62
N GLY A 115 18.03 14.62 -13.94
CA GLY A 115 17.45 13.96 -15.11
C GLY A 115 17.30 12.44 -15.01
N LYS A 116 17.79 11.79 -13.95
CA LYS A 116 17.74 10.33 -13.79
C LYS A 116 17.46 9.91 -12.36
N ALA A 117 16.89 8.72 -12.20
CA ALA A 117 16.92 7.96 -10.95
C ALA A 117 18.04 6.90 -11.10
N LEU A 118 19.03 6.98 -10.22
CA LEU A 118 20.16 6.05 -10.24
C LEU A 118 19.91 4.95 -9.21
N MET A 119 19.90 3.70 -9.66
CA MET A 119 19.89 2.58 -8.73
C MET A 119 21.25 2.50 -8.03
N LEU A 120 21.22 2.54 -6.71
CA LEU A 120 22.40 2.42 -5.86
C LEU A 120 22.60 1.00 -5.38
N ASP A 121 21.51 0.33 -5.04
CA ASP A 121 21.52 -1.02 -4.50
C ASP A 121 20.22 -1.76 -4.85
N SER A 122 20.25 -3.07 -4.69
CA SER A 122 19.15 -3.98 -4.97
C SER A 122 19.10 -5.04 -3.87
N ILE A 123 17.95 -5.16 -3.21
CA ILE A 123 17.71 -6.10 -2.12
C ILE A 123 16.77 -7.19 -2.62
N PRO A 124 17.31 -8.31 -3.18
CA PRO A 124 16.47 -9.41 -3.63
C PRO A 124 15.83 -10.12 -2.44
N PHE A 125 14.61 -10.61 -2.63
CA PHE A 125 13.94 -11.41 -1.62
C PHE A 125 13.01 -12.46 -2.21
N HIS A 126 12.65 -13.44 -1.39
CA HIS A 126 11.64 -14.45 -1.68
C HIS A 126 10.85 -14.79 -0.42
N TYR A 127 9.67 -15.36 -0.59
CA TYR A 127 8.88 -15.88 0.51
C TYR A 127 9.28 -17.33 0.77
N PRO A 128 9.80 -17.69 1.97
CA PRO A 128 10.21 -19.07 2.29
C PRO A 128 9.08 -20.08 2.18
N GLU A 129 7.83 -19.62 2.34
CA GLU A 129 6.64 -20.45 2.27
C GLU A 129 6.11 -20.65 0.83
N GLN A 130 6.66 -19.93 -0.16
CA GLN A 130 6.29 -20.09 -1.57
C GLN A 130 7.14 -21.19 -2.20
N ASP A 131 6.56 -22.38 -2.27
CA ASP A 131 7.19 -23.59 -2.84
C ASP A 131 6.71 -23.94 -4.27
N TYR A 132 5.68 -23.19 -4.77
CA TYR A 132 5.06 -23.39 -6.07
C TYR A 132 5.03 -22.11 -6.90
N PHE A 133 5.55 -22.17 -8.13
CA PHE A 133 5.76 -21.01 -9.01
C PHE A 133 5.08 -21.13 -10.39
N ASP A 134 4.23 -22.12 -10.61
CA ASP A 134 3.40 -22.14 -11.79
C ASP A 134 2.19 -21.21 -11.60
N PHE A 135 1.52 -20.86 -12.70
CA PHE A 135 0.38 -19.95 -12.69
C PHE A 135 -0.67 -20.31 -11.64
N GLN A 136 -1.01 -19.35 -10.81
CA GLN A 136 -2.06 -19.42 -9.80
C GLN A 136 -3.05 -18.29 -10.02
N GLN A 137 -4.34 -18.58 -10.15
CA GLN A 137 -5.38 -17.56 -10.25
C GLN A 137 -5.48 -16.69 -8.97
N SER A 138 -4.97 -17.18 -7.88
CA SER A 138 -4.97 -16.49 -6.59
C SER A 138 -3.76 -16.94 -5.77
N THR A 139 -2.90 -16.00 -5.42
CA THR A 139 -1.71 -16.22 -4.59
C THR A 139 -1.79 -15.41 -3.29
N PRO A 140 -1.21 -15.87 -2.17
CA PRO A 140 -0.99 -15.05 -0.99
C PRO A 140 0.32 -14.26 -1.03
N PHE A 141 1.15 -14.44 -2.07
CA PHE A 141 2.51 -13.92 -2.20
C PHE A 141 2.61 -12.77 -3.20
N ASP A 142 1.57 -11.98 -3.32
CA ASP A 142 1.47 -10.79 -4.13
C ASP A 142 1.58 -9.57 -3.21
N ALA A 143 2.76 -8.93 -3.15
CA ALA A 143 2.96 -7.77 -2.28
C ALA A 143 2.70 -6.48 -3.04
N GLU A 144 2.01 -5.53 -2.37
CA GLU A 144 1.54 -4.28 -2.97
C GLU A 144 1.81 -3.05 -2.10
N GLY A 145 2.23 -3.23 -0.86
CA GLY A 145 2.56 -2.12 0.03
C GLY A 145 3.96 -2.25 0.60
N LEU A 146 4.70 -1.13 0.67
CA LEU A 146 6.03 -1.05 1.24
C LEU A 146 6.13 0.10 2.23
N VAL A 147 6.67 -0.16 3.42
CA VAL A 147 7.01 0.90 4.37
C VAL A 147 8.41 0.70 4.96
N PHE A 148 9.01 1.81 5.42
CA PHE A 148 10.23 1.77 6.22
C PHE A 148 9.91 2.12 7.67
N ILE A 149 10.10 1.17 8.58
CA ILE A 149 9.78 1.31 10.01
C ILE A 149 10.85 0.66 10.88
N ALA A 150 11.33 1.38 11.90
CA ALA A 150 12.36 0.90 12.83
C ALA A 150 13.61 0.32 12.11
N ASN A 151 14.09 1.00 11.09
CA ASN A 151 15.22 0.61 10.24
C ASN A 151 15.01 -0.73 9.49
N LYS A 152 13.76 -1.08 9.18
CA LYS A 152 13.42 -2.30 8.44
C LYS A 152 12.52 -1.97 7.26
N MET A 153 12.74 -2.62 6.13
CA MET A 153 11.79 -2.67 5.03
C MET A 153 10.69 -3.66 5.38
N VAL A 154 9.44 -3.24 5.26
CA VAL A 154 8.27 -4.07 5.61
C VAL A 154 7.31 -4.06 4.44
N VAL A 155 6.95 -5.24 3.95
CA VAL A 155 6.01 -5.39 2.84
C VAL A 155 4.69 -5.99 3.30
N PHE A 156 3.62 -5.59 2.62
CA PHE A 156 2.23 -5.98 2.87
C PHE A 156 1.67 -6.68 1.64
N THR A 157 1.14 -7.89 1.81
CA THR A 157 0.62 -8.66 0.68
C THR A 157 -0.86 -8.39 0.40
N LYS A 158 -1.25 -8.58 -0.85
CA LYS A 158 -2.62 -8.61 -1.36
C LYS A 158 -3.10 -10.06 -1.43
N ASN A 159 -3.41 -10.64 -0.27
CA ASN A 159 -3.82 -12.05 -0.20
C ASN A 159 -5.24 -12.24 -0.75
N ARG A 160 -5.34 -12.63 -2.02
CA ARG A 160 -6.62 -12.84 -2.72
C ARG A 160 -7.43 -14.04 -2.21
N ARG A 161 -6.84 -14.94 -1.40
CA ARG A 161 -7.52 -16.12 -0.86
C ARG A 161 -8.31 -15.79 0.39
N THR A 162 -7.69 -15.08 1.31
CA THR A 162 -8.22 -14.83 2.67
C THR A 162 -8.69 -13.40 2.90
N LEU A 163 -8.36 -12.45 2.00
CA LEU A 163 -8.58 -11.01 2.16
C LEU A 163 -7.89 -10.47 3.43
N THR A 164 -6.73 -11.04 3.74
CA THR A 164 -5.80 -10.56 4.75
C THR A 164 -4.61 -9.89 4.07
N THR A 165 -3.82 -9.14 4.82
CA THR A 165 -2.48 -8.78 4.40
C THR A 165 -1.47 -9.46 5.32
N GLU A 166 -0.58 -10.25 4.71
CA GLU A 166 0.56 -10.85 5.41
C GLU A 166 1.67 -9.82 5.47
N ILE A 167 2.37 -9.76 6.59
CA ILE A 167 3.42 -8.75 6.82
C ILE A 167 4.76 -9.44 6.91
N TYR A 168 5.68 -9.00 6.06
CA TYR A 168 7.03 -9.52 6.00
C TYR A 168 8.06 -8.43 6.22
N VAL A 169 9.12 -8.75 6.95
CA VAL A 169 10.34 -7.94 7.05
C VAL A 169 11.33 -8.43 6.01
N ILE A 170 11.82 -7.49 5.20
CA ILE A 170 12.88 -7.73 4.22
C ILE A 170 14.21 -7.24 4.81
N SER A 171 15.23 -8.06 4.72
CA SER A 171 16.57 -7.77 5.25
C SER A 171 17.59 -7.67 4.12
N PRO A 172 18.49 -6.67 4.12
CA PRO A 172 19.59 -6.63 3.14
C PRO A 172 20.63 -7.73 3.35
N THR A 173 20.56 -8.46 4.46
CA THR A 173 21.50 -9.55 4.80
C THR A 173 20.92 -10.95 4.59
N SER A 174 19.67 -11.05 4.14
CA SER A 174 19.00 -12.33 3.89
C SER A 174 17.94 -12.17 2.81
N GLU A 175 17.99 -13.00 1.78
CA GLU A 175 16.95 -13.02 0.75
C GLU A 175 15.64 -13.64 1.23
N ALA A 176 15.64 -14.38 2.33
CA ALA A 176 14.43 -14.93 2.91
C ALA A 176 13.64 -13.86 3.67
N ALA A 177 12.46 -13.52 3.17
CA ALA A 177 11.53 -12.63 3.85
C ALA A 177 11.03 -13.25 5.16
N LEU A 178 11.04 -12.47 6.24
CA LEU A 178 10.58 -12.94 7.56
C LEU A 178 9.12 -12.55 7.77
N LYS A 179 8.21 -13.50 7.77
CA LYS A 179 6.83 -13.27 8.17
C LYS A 179 6.74 -12.92 9.66
N ILE A 180 6.10 -11.79 9.97
CA ILE A 180 5.96 -11.32 11.36
C ILE A 180 4.51 -11.28 11.84
N GLY A 181 3.52 -11.48 10.96
CA GLY A 181 2.11 -11.50 11.33
C GLY A 181 1.20 -11.29 10.13
N SER A 182 -0.08 -11.04 10.41
CA SER A 182 -1.13 -10.84 9.42
C SER A 182 -2.21 -9.91 9.98
N LEU A 183 -2.80 -9.07 9.12
CA LEU A 183 -3.92 -8.20 9.49
C LEU A 183 -5.20 -8.65 8.75
N PRO A 184 -6.28 -8.92 9.48
CA PRO A 184 -7.57 -9.35 8.90
C PRO A 184 -8.37 -8.14 8.38
N VAL A 185 -7.90 -7.51 7.33
CA VAL A 185 -8.50 -6.27 6.75
C VAL A 185 -9.80 -6.53 5.99
N GLY A 186 -10.06 -7.76 5.55
CA GLY A 186 -11.24 -8.10 4.73
C GLY A 186 -11.19 -7.54 3.32
N SER A 187 -10.04 -7.03 2.89
CA SER A 187 -9.81 -6.34 1.60
C SER A 187 -8.58 -6.86 0.91
N LEU A 188 -8.45 -6.50 -0.36
CA LEU A 188 -7.22 -6.58 -1.13
C LEU A 188 -6.45 -5.28 -0.91
N ILE A 189 -5.32 -5.35 -0.22
CA ILE A 189 -4.45 -4.19 0.03
C ILE A 189 -3.71 -3.86 -1.25
N THR A 190 -3.52 -2.56 -1.51
CA THR A 190 -2.96 -2.01 -2.75
C THR A 190 -1.85 -0.99 -2.51
N GLY A 191 -1.63 -0.54 -1.29
CA GLY A 191 -0.55 0.39 -0.97
C GLY A 191 -0.44 0.62 0.52
N ALA A 192 0.70 1.14 0.96
CA ALA A 192 0.99 1.38 2.37
C ALA A 192 1.85 2.62 2.58
N ASP A 193 1.66 3.31 3.69
CA ASP A 193 2.61 4.30 4.19
C ASP A 193 2.69 4.26 5.72
N TYR A 194 3.83 4.62 6.26
CA TYR A 194 4.08 4.69 7.69
C TYR A 194 4.74 6.00 8.09
N HIS A 195 4.08 6.73 8.98
CA HIS A 195 4.63 7.96 9.52
C HIS A 195 5.28 7.73 10.89
N GLN A 196 6.59 7.93 10.95
CA GLN A 196 7.42 7.62 12.13
C GLN A 196 7.02 8.43 13.37
N GLU A 197 6.76 9.72 13.23
CA GLU A 197 6.41 10.61 14.35
C GLU A 197 5.04 10.26 14.94
N TYR A 198 4.04 10.06 14.08
CA TYR A 198 2.69 9.68 14.50
C TYR A 198 2.56 8.20 14.85
N LYS A 199 3.58 7.37 14.55
CA LYS A 199 3.54 5.91 14.67
C LYS A 199 2.28 5.31 14.04
N THR A 200 1.88 5.87 12.91
CA THR A 200 0.66 5.51 12.19
C THR A 200 1.01 4.76 10.93
N LEU A 201 0.43 3.57 10.79
CA LEU A 201 0.38 2.83 9.53
C LEU A 201 -0.94 3.13 8.85
N ALA A 202 -0.90 3.48 7.58
CA ALA A 202 -2.05 3.62 6.71
C ALA A 202 -1.92 2.66 5.52
N LEU A 203 -3.01 1.97 5.20
CA LEU A 203 -3.08 1.06 4.06
C LEU A 203 -4.26 1.48 3.19
N THR A 204 -4.12 1.39 1.87
CA THR A 204 -5.25 1.42 0.92
C THR A 204 -5.64 0.01 0.54
N GLY A 205 -6.88 -0.15 0.08
CA GLY A 205 -7.35 -1.41 -0.43
C GLY A 205 -8.82 -1.37 -0.84
N TYR A 206 -9.28 -2.43 -1.48
CA TYR A 206 -10.65 -2.51 -1.95
C TYR A 206 -11.30 -3.86 -1.64
N HIS A 207 -12.62 -3.82 -1.47
CA HIS A 207 -13.44 -5.02 -1.35
C HIS A 207 -13.81 -5.58 -2.74
N ARG A 208 -14.27 -6.81 -2.77
CA ARG A 208 -14.75 -7.48 -4.00
C ARG A 208 -15.90 -6.75 -4.69
N ASP A 209 -16.66 -5.93 -3.97
CA ASP A 209 -17.73 -5.07 -4.50
C ASP A 209 -17.22 -3.73 -5.04
N LYS A 210 -15.88 -3.56 -5.09
CA LYS A 210 -15.15 -2.38 -5.60
C LYS A 210 -15.30 -1.11 -4.75
N ASN A 211 -15.74 -1.20 -3.50
CA ASN A 211 -15.60 -0.09 -2.56
C ASN A 211 -14.12 0.04 -2.16
N GLN A 212 -13.65 1.29 -2.09
CA GLN A 212 -12.26 1.65 -1.76
C GLN A 212 -12.17 2.08 -0.30
N TYR A 213 -11.13 1.66 0.40
CA TYR A 213 -10.97 1.92 1.83
C TYR A 213 -9.57 2.40 2.19
N VAL A 214 -9.49 3.18 3.27
CA VAL A 214 -8.26 3.40 4.02
C VAL A 214 -8.37 2.66 5.36
N TYR A 215 -7.32 1.97 5.72
CA TYR A 215 -7.14 1.30 7.01
C TYR A 215 -6.08 2.05 7.80
N VAL A 216 -6.41 2.52 9.00
CA VAL A 216 -5.48 3.26 9.83
C VAL A 216 -5.23 2.53 11.14
N ILE A 217 -3.96 2.31 11.45
CA ILE A 217 -3.50 1.63 12.65
C ILE A 217 -2.59 2.59 13.41
N TYR A 218 -3.12 3.17 14.48
CA TYR A 218 -2.35 4.05 15.36
C TYR A 218 -1.45 3.26 16.29
N ASN A 219 -0.28 3.82 16.61
CA ASN A 219 0.74 3.20 17.44
C ASN A 219 1.16 1.81 16.93
N PHE A 220 1.23 1.67 15.59
CA PHE A 220 1.63 0.43 14.96
C PHE A 220 3.04 0.02 15.40
N ASN A 221 3.20 -1.27 15.73
CA ASN A 221 4.45 -1.84 16.20
C ASN A 221 4.66 -3.23 15.62
N LEU A 222 5.82 -3.48 15.04
CA LEU A 222 6.20 -4.75 14.41
C LEU A 222 6.20 -5.95 15.36
N SER A 223 6.36 -5.72 16.67
CA SER A 223 6.35 -6.80 17.67
C SER A 223 4.95 -7.19 18.16
N SER A 224 3.89 -6.49 17.72
CA SER A 224 2.51 -6.71 18.18
C SER A 224 1.48 -6.62 17.06
N VAL A 225 1.84 -7.09 15.87
CA VAL A 225 1.00 -7.05 14.66
C VAL A 225 -0.37 -7.66 14.90
N ASP A 226 -0.42 -8.87 15.47
CA ASP A 226 -1.67 -9.63 15.65
C ASP A 226 -2.66 -8.99 16.64
N SER A 227 -2.21 -8.03 17.45
CA SER A 227 -3.04 -7.27 18.37
C SER A 227 -3.36 -5.86 17.89
N ALA A 228 -2.99 -5.51 16.67
CA ALA A 228 -3.19 -4.19 16.11
C ALA A 228 -4.69 -3.85 15.94
N LYS A 229 -5.10 -2.69 16.40
CA LYS A 229 -6.47 -2.20 16.22
C LYS A 229 -6.59 -1.52 14.85
N ILE A 230 -7.35 -2.12 13.96
CA ILE A 230 -7.59 -1.61 12.60
C ILE A 230 -8.82 -0.70 12.61
N ASN A 231 -8.68 0.53 12.12
CA ASN A 231 -9.78 1.44 11.87
C ASN A 231 -9.98 1.54 10.36
N GLN A 232 -11.17 1.21 9.87
CA GLN A 232 -11.52 1.19 8.45
C GLN A 232 -12.40 2.39 8.10
N TYR A 233 -12.10 3.06 6.98
CA TYR A 233 -12.82 4.22 6.48
C TYR A 233 -13.11 4.04 4.98
N ASP A 234 -14.39 4.14 4.59
CA ASP A 234 -14.82 4.09 3.18
C ASP A 234 -14.42 5.40 2.48
N LEU A 235 -13.71 5.31 1.37
CA LEU A 235 -13.26 6.46 0.59
C LEU A 235 -14.34 7.07 -0.33
N GLY A 236 -15.48 6.40 -0.49
CA GLY A 236 -16.55 6.86 -1.37
C GLY A 236 -16.25 6.80 -2.87
N PHE A 237 -15.09 6.28 -3.28
CA PHE A 237 -14.68 6.16 -4.68
C PHE A 237 -15.01 4.78 -5.27
N LYS A 238 -16.26 4.35 -5.16
CA LYS A 238 -16.66 3.03 -5.68
C LYS A 238 -16.39 2.86 -7.17
N GLY A 239 -15.53 1.89 -7.48
CA GLY A 239 -15.10 1.56 -8.86
C GLY A 239 -13.90 2.35 -9.34
N ALA A 240 -13.24 3.11 -8.47
CA ALA A 240 -11.86 3.55 -8.66
C ALA A 240 -10.88 2.39 -8.38
N GLN A 241 -9.61 2.60 -8.65
CA GLN A 241 -8.50 1.75 -8.24
C GLN A 241 -7.51 2.62 -7.46
N VAL A 242 -7.75 2.76 -6.15
CA VAL A 242 -6.83 3.50 -5.27
C VAL A 242 -5.67 2.58 -4.96
N GLU A 243 -4.49 2.90 -5.51
CA GLU A 243 -3.32 2.02 -5.46
C GLU A 243 -2.20 2.59 -4.56
N ALA A 244 -2.31 3.85 -4.11
CA ALA A 244 -1.27 4.41 -3.26
C ALA A 244 -1.79 5.36 -2.19
N ILE A 245 -1.00 5.54 -1.12
CA ILE A 245 -1.29 6.42 0.00
C ILE A 245 -0.02 7.07 0.53
N SER A 246 -0.10 8.35 0.94
CA SER A 246 0.96 9.04 1.68
C SER A 246 0.37 9.82 2.85
N ILE A 247 0.90 9.64 4.05
CA ILE A 247 0.42 10.25 5.29
C ILE A 247 0.89 11.69 5.37
N ILE A 248 -0.04 12.64 5.54
CA ILE A 248 0.25 14.05 5.81
C ILE A 248 0.31 14.30 7.31
N ASP A 249 -0.70 13.81 8.02
CA ASP A 249 -0.81 13.84 9.47
C ASP A 249 -1.63 12.64 9.96
N SER A 250 -1.92 12.57 11.25
CA SER A 250 -2.61 11.42 11.86
C SER A 250 -4.02 11.14 11.30
N LYS A 251 -4.60 12.05 10.51
CA LYS A 251 -5.96 11.97 9.97
C LYS A 251 -6.07 12.36 8.51
N THR A 252 -5.00 12.85 7.89
CA THR A 252 -5.04 13.40 6.53
C THR A 252 -4.01 12.67 5.65
N PHE A 253 -4.44 12.30 4.45
CA PHE A 253 -3.66 11.48 3.52
C PHE A 253 -3.76 12.02 2.11
N TRP A 254 -2.68 11.90 1.34
CA TRP A 254 -2.74 11.86 -0.11
C TRP A 254 -2.98 10.43 -0.56
N ILE A 255 -3.82 10.26 -1.57
CA ILE A 255 -4.03 8.99 -2.27
C ILE A 255 -3.96 9.22 -3.77
N THR A 256 -3.50 8.23 -4.52
CA THR A 256 -3.66 8.19 -5.98
C THR A 256 -4.52 7.01 -6.41
N SER A 257 -5.18 7.18 -7.54
CA SER A 257 -5.97 6.14 -8.18
C SER A 257 -5.58 6.06 -9.64
N GLU A 258 -5.42 4.86 -10.13
CA GLU A 258 -5.29 4.58 -11.55
C GLU A 258 -6.52 5.03 -12.34
N GLN A 259 -6.33 5.13 -13.66
CA GLN A 259 -7.42 5.33 -14.60
C GLN A 259 -8.30 4.10 -14.67
N THR A 260 -9.59 4.31 -14.61
CA THR A 260 -10.60 3.27 -14.83
C THR A 260 -11.60 3.74 -15.89
N ARG A 261 -12.52 2.88 -16.28
CA ARG A 261 -13.64 3.30 -17.16
C ARG A 261 -14.52 4.39 -16.54
N LYS A 262 -14.48 4.56 -15.22
CA LYS A 262 -15.34 5.47 -14.46
C LYS A 262 -14.63 6.74 -14.01
N PHE A 263 -13.33 6.65 -13.77
CA PHE A 263 -12.51 7.74 -13.25
C PHE A 263 -11.25 7.90 -14.11
N PRO A 264 -10.82 9.14 -14.44
CA PRO A 264 -9.44 9.38 -14.85
C PRO A 264 -8.50 9.04 -13.69
N ALA A 265 -7.22 8.86 -13.94
CA ALA A 265 -6.24 8.81 -12.87
C ALA A 265 -6.30 10.10 -12.06
N PHE A 266 -6.20 10.01 -10.74
CA PHE A 266 -6.33 11.21 -9.88
C PHE A 266 -5.46 11.16 -8.63
N LEU A 267 -5.12 12.35 -8.14
CA LEU A 267 -4.60 12.61 -6.80
C LEU A 267 -5.74 13.20 -5.96
N ALA A 268 -5.95 12.67 -4.76
CA ALA A 268 -6.90 13.26 -3.82
C ALA A 268 -6.31 13.41 -2.42
N LYS A 269 -6.70 14.49 -1.75
CA LYS A 269 -6.45 14.71 -0.33
C LYS A 269 -7.70 14.34 0.45
N VAL A 270 -7.57 13.39 1.34
CA VAL A 270 -8.69 12.87 2.13
C VAL A 270 -8.41 13.04 3.62
N SER A 271 -9.47 13.31 4.40
CA SER A 271 -9.38 13.38 5.85
C SER A 271 -10.38 12.42 6.47
N ILE A 272 -9.98 11.74 7.54
CA ILE A 272 -10.83 10.87 8.36
C ILE A 272 -11.19 11.58 9.66
N GLN A 273 -12.40 11.33 10.18
CA GLN A 273 -12.89 11.93 11.42
C GLN A 273 -12.70 11.02 12.63
#